data_f0c01a7960ba1d27e1cf7665f466fe9e
#
_entry.id   f0c01a7960ba1d27e1cf7665f466fe9e
#
_cell.length_a   1.000
_cell.length_b   1.000
_cell.length_c   1.000
_cell.angle_alpha   90.00
_cell.angle_beta   90.00
_cell.angle_gamma   90.00
#
_symmetry.space_group_name_H-M   'P 1'
#
loop_
_entity.id
_entity.type
_entity.pdbx_description
1 polymer ?
#
loop_
_entity_poly.entity_id
_entity_poly.type
_entity_poly.pdbx_seq_one_letter_code
_entity_poly.pdbx_strand_id
1 'polypeptide(L)'
;MKTFEFIKKVFFIEIIKGLTLTLSRFFSRAVTRQYPKEKRPPFFGFRGLHALVRDPQTGKERCVGCGLCAAICPSKCIYVYTSEGEDHQKVVDRYEIELLRCVYCAFCVEACPFRAIVLTEHYEYSDYSREALYFTKERLLSNWDRFMSGEKGEEYFKKFWRPKTEDYTGDRRQITDDRKQR
;
A
#
# COMPACT_ATOMS: atom_id res chain seq x y z
N MET A 1 -25.70 47.30 24.46
CA MET A 1 -25.27 45.93 24.08
C MET A 1 -26.42 45.00 23.63
N LYS A 2 -27.59 45.04 24.23
CA LYS A 2 -28.72 44.16 23.91
C LYS A 2 -29.36 44.39 22.51
N THR A 3 -29.42 45.64 22.05
CA THR A 3 -30.01 46.01 20.73
C THR A 3 -29.19 45.47 19.54
N PHE A 4 -27.86 45.45 19.62
CA PHE A 4 -26.99 44.94 18.56
C PHE A 4 -27.10 43.42 18.41
N GLU A 5 -27.23 42.69 19.50
CA GLU A 5 -27.48 41.26 19.49
C GLU A 5 -28.86 40.90 18.93
N PHE A 6 -29.86 41.74 19.22
CA PHE A 6 -31.20 41.58 18.68
C PHE A 6 -31.21 41.77 17.15
N ILE A 7 -30.54 42.82 16.64
CA ILE A 7 -30.40 43.07 15.21
C ILE A 7 -29.72 41.89 14.49
N LYS A 8 -28.62 41.35 15.05
CA LYS A 8 -27.95 40.16 14.49
C LYS A 8 -28.89 38.96 14.35
N LYS A 9 -29.73 38.69 15.35
CA LYS A 9 -30.68 37.59 15.33
C LYS A 9 -31.81 37.81 14.30
N VAL A 10 -32.34 39.03 14.21
CA VAL A 10 -33.42 39.35 13.26
C VAL A 10 -32.96 39.26 11.81
N PHE A 11 -31.74 39.73 11.50
CA PHE A 11 -31.20 39.71 10.14
C PHE A 11 -30.42 38.46 9.81
N PHE A 12 -30.39 37.44 10.69
CA PHE A 12 -29.73 36.16 10.45
C PHE A 12 -28.30 36.32 9.98
N ILE A 13 -27.53 37.24 10.55
CA ILE A 13 -26.20 37.62 10.10
C ILE A 13 -25.25 36.39 10.09
N GLU A 14 -25.39 35.48 11.04
CA GLU A 14 -24.59 34.24 11.09
C GLU A 14 -24.91 33.32 9.90
N ILE A 15 -26.16 33.27 9.45
CA ILE A 15 -26.53 32.47 8.27
C ILE A 15 -25.95 33.11 7.00
N ILE A 16 -26.01 34.45 6.88
CA ILE A 16 -25.42 35.16 5.75
C ILE A 16 -23.92 34.93 5.69
N LYS A 17 -23.21 34.98 6.83
CA LYS A 17 -21.78 34.64 6.89
C LYS A 17 -21.49 33.22 6.43
N GLY A 18 -22.29 32.26 6.86
CA GLY A 18 -22.18 30.87 6.41
C GLY A 18 -22.37 30.72 4.90
N LEU A 19 -23.42 31.37 4.35
CA LEU A 19 -23.67 31.37 2.91
C LEU A 19 -22.55 32.04 2.11
N THR A 20 -22.00 33.15 2.61
CA THR A 20 -20.85 33.82 1.97
C THR A 20 -19.63 32.92 1.95
N LEU A 21 -19.37 32.17 3.02
CA LEU A 21 -18.25 31.21 3.08
C LEU A 21 -18.44 30.08 2.04
N THR A 22 -19.62 29.49 1.98
CA THR A 22 -19.92 28.44 0.99
C THR A 22 -19.87 28.95 -0.44
N LEU A 23 -20.39 30.13 -0.70
CA LEU A 23 -20.32 30.80 -1.99
C LEU A 23 -18.86 31.08 -2.41
N SER A 24 -18.03 31.57 -1.50
CA SER A 24 -16.59 31.77 -1.73
C SER A 24 -15.90 30.46 -2.09
N ARG A 25 -16.25 29.34 -1.43
CA ARG A 25 -15.72 28.02 -1.75
C ARG A 25 -16.20 27.49 -3.08
N PHE A 26 -17.42 27.82 -3.48
CA PHE A 26 -17.96 27.44 -4.80
C PHE A 26 -17.12 28.03 -5.96
N PHE A 27 -16.67 29.26 -5.83
CA PHE A 27 -15.83 29.93 -6.83
C PHE A 27 -14.33 29.65 -6.65
N SER A 28 -13.92 28.91 -5.61
CA SER A 28 -12.52 28.54 -5.42
C SER A 28 -12.12 27.41 -6.37
N ARG A 29 -10.81 27.35 -6.72
CA ARG A 29 -10.27 26.29 -7.55
C ARG A 29 -10.51 24.92 -6.89
N ALA A 30 -10.97 23.94 -7.68
CA ALA A 30 -11.18 22.58 -7.22
C ALA A 30 -9.86 21.95 -6.73
N VAL A 31 -9.92 21.33 -5.55
CA VAL A 31 -8.78 20.64 -4.91
C VAL A 31 -8.81 19.13 -5.20
N THR A 32 -9.93 18.64 -5.75
CA THR A 32 -10.15 17.23 -6.06
C THR A 32 -9.28 16.76 -7.22
N ARG A 33 -8.71 15.57 -7.09
CA ARG A 33 -8.01 14.91 -8.18
C ARG A 33 -9.00 14.16 -9.06
N GLN A 34 -8.81 14.23 -10.35
CA GLN A 34 -9.68 13.62 -11.34
C GLN A 34 -9.25 12.18 -11.64
N TYR A 35 -9.50 11.25 -10.71
CA TYR A 35 -9.26 9.82 -10.95
C TYR A 35 -10.20 9.31 -12.07
N PRO A 36 -9.76 8.47 -13.01
CA PRO A 36 -8.42 7.85 -13.14
C PRO A 36 -7.38 8.67 -13.91
N LYS A 37 -7.72 9.86 -14.42
CA LYS A 37 -6.82 10.69 -15.23
C LYS A 37 -5.63 11.20 -14.40
N GLU A 38 -5.91 11.62 -13.17
CA GLU A 38 -4.93 12.12 -12.22
C GLU A 38 -4.78 11.13 -11.06
N LYS A 39 -3.71 10.34 -11.06
CA LYS A 39 -3.41 9.40 -9.98
C LYS A 39 -2.46 10.01 -8.98
N ARG A 40 -2.67 9.73 -7.72
CA ARG A 40 -1.72 10.08 -6.67
C ARG A 40 -0.57 9.09 -6.68
N PRO A 41 0.69 9.53 -6.75
CA PRO A 41 1.81 8.62 -6.60
C PRO A 41 1.76 7.98 -5.19
N PRO A 42 1.96 6.67 -5.08
CA PRO A 42 2.05 6.00 -3.79
C PRO A 42 3.22 6.59 -3.01
N PHE A 43 3.04 6.76 -1.71
CA PHE A 43 4.15 7.16 -0.85
C PHE A 43 5.03 5.96 -0.51
N PHE A 44 6.24 6.22 -0.12
CA PHE A 44 7.18 5.19 0.30
C PHE A 44 6.61 4.31 1.43
N GLY A 45 6.79 3.00 1.34
CA GLY A 45 6.22 2.04 2.29
C GLY A 45 4.73 1.75 2.08
N PHE A 46 4.18 2.11 0.92
CA PHE A 46 2.82 1.76 0.55
C PHE A 46 2.64 0.23 0.55
N ARG A 47 1.49 -0.21 1.07
CA ARG A 47 1.17 -1.63 1.23
C ARG A 47 0.14 -2.07 0.18
N GLY A 48 0.60 -2.20 -1.05
CA GLY A 48 -0.23 -2.70 -2.14
C GLY A 48 -0.13 -4.22 -2.32
N LEU A 49 -0.24 -4.66 -3.54
CA LEU A 49 -0.32 -6.07 -3.91
C LEU A 49 0.94 -6.86 -3.51
N HIS A 50 0.75 -8.09 -3.04
CA HIS A 50 1.85 -9.00 -2.70
C HIS A 50 2.60 -9.47 -3.93
N ALA A 51 3.92 -9.65 -3.76
CA ALA A 51 4.78 -10.29 -4.75
C ALA A 51 5.79 -11.21 -4.07
N LEU A 52 6.14 -12.31 -4.74
CA LEU A 52 7.24 -13.20 -4.35
C LEU A 52 8.49 -12.82 -5.14
N VAL A 53 9.57 -12.63 -4.43
CA VAL A 53 10.85 -12.17 -4.98
C VAL A 53 11.55 -13.30 -5.71
N ARG A 54 12.03 -12.99 -6.93
CA ARG A 54 12.98 -13.83 -7.64
C ARG A 54 14.42 -13.40 -7.32
N ASP A 55 15.28 -14.36 -7.20
CA ASP A 55 16.72 -14.10 -7.13
C ASP A 55 17.20 -13.63 -8.51
N PRO A 56 17.83 -12.45 -8.61
CA PRO A 56 18.30 -11.90 -9.88
C PRO A 56 19.40 -12.74 -10.55
N GLN A 57 20.14 -13.54 -9.78
CA GLN A 57 21.22 -14.36 -10.31
C GLN A 57 20.74 -15.70 -10.86
N THR A 58 19.81 -16.35 -10.16
CA THR A 58 19.33 -17.69 -10.52
C THR A 58 17.98 -17.70 -11.22
N GLY A 59 17.22 -16.59 -11.16
CA GLY A 59 15.83 -16.50 -11.64
C GLY A 59 14.84 -17.33 -10.82
N LYS A 60 15.31 -18.09 -9.82
CA LYS A 60 14.48 -18.90 -8.93
C LYS A 60 13.82 -18.05 -7.85
N GLU A 61 12.79 -18.59 -7.23
CA GLU A 61 12.17 -17.97 -6.06
C GLU A 61 13.11 -17.94 -4.85
N ARG A 62 13.10 -16.85 -4.10
CA ARG A 62 13.82 -16.77 -2.82
C ARG A 62 13.12 -17.51 -1.69
N CYS A 63 11.85 -17.86 -1.88
CA CYS A 63 11.07 -18.53 -0.85
C CYS A 63 11.56 -19.96 -0.65
N VAL A 64 11.91 -20.31 0.60
CA VAL A 64 12.34 -21.66 1.00
C VAL A 64 11.23 -22.45 1.72
N GLY A 65 10.01 -21.95 1.74
CA GLY A 65 8.87 -22.63 2.34
C GLY A 65 8.93 -22.77 3.87
N CYS A 66 9.59 -21.87 4.59
CA CYS A 66 9.74 -21.96 6.05
C CYS A 66 8.40 -21.77 6.83
N GLY A 67 7.35 -21.24 6.20
CA GLY A 67 6.03 -21.09 6.79
C GLY A 67 5.86 -19.95 7.79
N LEU A 68 6.90 -19.18 8.11
CA LEU A 68 6.83 -18.08 9.10
C LEU A 68 5.80 -17.01 8.72
N CYS A 69 5.67 -16.68 7.42
CA CYS A 69 4.68 -15.72 6.94
C CYS A 69 3.24 -16.19 7.16
N ALA A 70 2.98 -17.50 7.03
CA ALA A 70 1.67 -18.09 7.32
C ALA A 70 1.40 -18.12 8.83
N ALA A 71 2.40 -18.45 9.65
CA ALA A 71 2.28 -18.51 11.11
C ALA A 71 1.99 -17.14 11.74
N ILE A 72 2.66 -16.07 11.27
CA ILE A 72 2.48 -14.70 11.80
C ILE A 72 1.21 -14.03 11.30
N CYS A 73 0.58 -14.54 10.25
CA CYS A 73 -0.56 -13.88 9.61
C CYS A 73 -1.79 -13.82 10.54
N PRO A 74 -2.27 -12.63 10.94
CA PRO A 74 -3.39 -12.50 11.87
C PRO A 74 -4.71 -12.98 11.26
N SER A 75 -4.88 -12.82 9.95
CA SER A 75 -6.06 -13.26 9.20
C SER A 75 -5.95 -14.68 8.65
N LYS A 76 -4.81 -15.35 8.85
CA LYS A 76 -4.53 -16.72 8.36
C LYS A 76 -4.92 -16.90 6.88
N CYS A 77 -4.52 -15.95 6.05
CA CYS A 77 -4.84 -15.92 4.62
C CYS A 77 -3.69 -16.42 3.73
N ILE A 78 -2.58 -16.89 4.32
CA ILE A 78 -1.41 -17.38 3.60
C ILE A 78 -1.30 -18.89 3.81
N TYR A 79 -1.18 -19.63 2.72
CA TYR A 79 -1.03 -21.08 2.70
C TYR A 79 0.27 -21.46 2.00
N VAL A 80 1.11 -22.24 2.65
CA VAL A 80 2.41 -22.67 2.13
C VAL A 80 2.49 -24.19 2.21
N TYR A 81 2.62 -24.83 1.07
CA TYR A 81 2.78 -26.27 0.95
C TYR A 81 4.17 -26.59 0.39
N THR A 82 4.85 -27.48 1.04
CA THR A 82 6.23 -27.83 0.70
C THR A 82 6.39 -29.33 0.60
N SER A 83 7.24 -29.79 -0.32
CA SER A 83 7.76 -31.16 -0.40
C SER A 83 9.25 -31.18 -0.19
N GLU A 84 9.80 -32.38 -0.10
CA GLU A 84 11.23 -32.61 -0.07
C GLU A 84 11.73 -32.84 -1.50
N GLY A 85 12.68 -32.01 -1.93
CA GLY A 85 13.33 -32.14 -3.23
C GLY A 85 14.40 -33.23 -3.25
N GLU A 86 14.98 -33.48 -4.43
CA GLU A 86 16.01 -34.51 -4.67
C GLU A 86 17.27 -34.29 -3.80
N ASP A 87 17.56 -33.03 -3.43
CA ASP A 87 18.72 -32.65 -2.60
C ASP A 87 18.38 -32.57 -1.11
N HIS A 88 17.33 -33.23 -0.64
CA HIS A 88 16.80 -33.09 0.73
C HIS A 88 16.49 -31.66 1.17
N GLN A 89 16.39 -30.74 0.24
CA GLN A 89 15.97 -29.36 0.49
C GLN A 89 14.47 -29.21 0.33
N LYS A 90 13.86 -28.32 1.11
CA LYS A 90 12.44 -27.99 0.96
C LYS A 90 12.22 -27.25 -0.35
N VAL A 91 11.24 -27.70 -1.10
CA VAL A 91 10.74 -27.06 -2.31
C VAL A 91 9.33 -26.56 -2.04
N VAL A 92 9.01 -25.36 -2.50
CA VAL A 92 7.68 -24.79 -2.37
C VAL A 92 6.81 -25.24 -3.54
N ASP A 93 5.89 -26.17 -3.29
CA ASP A 93 4.97 -26.68 -4.30
C ASP A 93 3.86 -25.66 -4.58
N ARG A 94 3.24 -25.18 -3.51
CA ARG A 94 2.16 -24.18 -3.59
C ARG A 94 2.38 -23.09 -2.55
N TYR A 95 2.22 -21.86 -3.00
CA TYR A 95 2.15 -20.68 -2.14
C TYR A 95 0.92 -19.88 -2.54
N GLU A 96 0.03 -19.66 -1.62
CA GLU A 96 -1.27 -19.07 -1.92
C GLU A 96 -1.62 -17.99 -0.91
N ILE A 97 -2.21 -16.89 -1.41
CA ILE A 97 -2.72 -15.79 -0.58
C ILE A 97 -4.16 -15.49 -0.98
N GLU A 98 -5.07 -15.58 -0.03
CA GLU A 98 -6.44 -15.12 -0.18
C GLU A 98 -6.51 -13.62 0.11
N LEU A 99 -6.50 -12.79 -0.93
CA LEU A 99 -6.41 -11.33 -0.78
C LEU A 99 -7.64 -10.70 -0.13
N LEU A 100 -8.82 -11.31 -0.30
CA LEU A 100 -10.05 -10.82 0.33
C LEU A 100 -10.03 -10.88 1.86
N ARG A 101 -9.19 -11.76 2.42
CA ARG A 101 -9.02 -11.90 3.88
C ARG A 101 -7.81 -11.10 4.39
N CYS A 102 -6.92 -10.69 3.49
CA CYS A 102 -5.70 -10.01 3.86
C CYS A 102 -5.98 -8.58 4.36
N VAL A 103 -5.42 -8.24 5.52
CA VAL A 103 -5.51 -6.88 6.11
C VAL A 103 -4.32 -5.99 5.78
N TYR A 104 -3.41 -6.43 4.90
CA TYR A 104 -2.24 -5.68 4.44
C TYR A 104 -1.37 -5.12 5.58
N CYS A 105 -1.23 -5.84 6.69
CA CYS A 105 -0.46 -5.43 7.87
C CYS A 105 1.06 -5.46 7.67
N ALA A 106 1.57 -6.12 6.63
CA ALA A 106 2.98 -6.33 6.31
C ALA A 106 3.75 -7.29 7.26
N PHE A 107 3.12 -7.92 8.26
CA PHE A 107 3.79 -8.85 9.16
C PHE A 107 4.46 -10.01 8.44
N CYS A 108 3.88 -10.49 7.34
CA CYS A 108 4.50 -11.54 6.51
C CYS A 108 5.82 -11.08 5.88
N VAL A 109 5.93 -9.79 5.52
CA VAL A 109 7.16 -9.19 4.98
C VAL A 109 8.22 -9.06 6.07
N GLU A 110 7.84 -8.57 7.25
CA GLU A 110 8.73 -8.39 8.40
C GLU A 110 9.24 -9.72 8.95
N ALA A 111 8.39 -10.75 9.00
CA ALA A 111 8.74 -12.07 9.51
C ALA A 111 9.60 -12.91 8.55
N CYS A 112 9.74 -12.52 7.28
CA CYS A 112 10.44 -13.30 6.29
C CYS A 112 11.97 -13.10 6.36
N PRO A 113 12.78 -14.08 6.87
CA PRO A 113 14.22 -13.91 6.98
C PRO A 113 14.93 -13.90 5.61
N PHE A 114 14.29 -14.49 4.60
CA PHE A 114 14.81 -14.57 3.23
C PHE A 114 14.38 -13.39 2.35
N ARG A 115 13.57 -12.46 2.89
CA ARG A 115 13.02 -11.34 2.12
C ARG A 115 12.35 -11.81 0.82
N ALA A 116 11.65 -12.93 0.90
CA ALA A 116 11.04 -13.58 -0.24
C ALA A 116 9.64 -13.08 -0.57
N ILE A 117 8.96 -12.40 0.36
CA ILE A 117 7.66 -11.78 0.15
C ILE A 117 7.76 -10.28 0.39
N VAL A 118 7.15 -9.50 -0.50
CA VAL A 118 7.12 -8.04 -0.45
C VAL A 118 5.74 -7.51 -0.78
N LEU A 119 5.46 -6.26 -0.40
CA LEU A 119 4.28 -5.50 -0.80
C LEU A 119 4.70 -4.46 -1.85
N THR A 120 4.04 -4.48 -3.00
CA THR A 120 4.32 -3.56 -4.09
C THR A 120 3.58 -2.22 -3.91
N GLU A 121 3.86 -1.27 -4.76
CA GLU A 121 3.10 -0.01 -4.84
C GLU A 121 1.81 -0.13 -5.67
N HIS A 122 1.59 -1.29 -6.30
CA HIS A 122 0.40 -1.52 -7.12
C HIS A 122 -0.81 -1.81 -6.25
N TYR A 123 -1.89 -1.04 -6.44
CA TYR A 123 -3.14 -1.15 -5.68
C TYR A 123 -4.39 -1.28 -6.55
N GLU A 124 -4.23 -1.09 -7.86
CA GLU A 124 -5.35 -1.16 -8.79
C GLU A 124 -5.56 -2.59 -9.26
N TYR A 125 -6.23 -3.38 -8.43
CA TYR A 125 -6.65 -4.73 -8.77
C TYR A 125 -8.05 -4.93 -8.20
N SER A 126 -8.96 -5.29 -9.06
CA SER A 126 -10.34 -5.64 -8.72
C SER A 126 -10.80 -6.73 -9.67
N ASP A 127 -11.69 -7.57 -9.22
CA ASP A 127 -12.27 -8.61 -10.03
C ASP A 127 -13.70 -8.90 -9.55
N TYR A 128 -14.49 -9.56 -10.39
CA TYR A 128 -15.87 -9.93 -10.11
C TYR A 128 -16.00 -11.28 -9.38
N SER A 129 -14.94 -12.08 -9.36
CA SER A 129 -14.93 -13.39 -8.71
C SER A 129 -13.96 -13.45 -7.54
N ARG A 130 -14.29 -14.27 -6.53
CA ARG A 130 -13.43 -14.50 -5.38
C ARG A 130 -12.16 -15.24 -5.76
N GLU A 131 -12.28 -16.18 -6.68
CA GLU A 131 -11.19 -17.03 -7.17
C GLU A 131 -10.10 -16.19 -7.85
N ALA A 132 -10.48 -15.14 -8.55
CA ALA A 132 -9.54 -14.22 -9.17
C ALA A 132 -8.70 -13.43 -8.17
N LEU A 133 -9.16 -13.31 -6.91
CA LEU A 133 -8.43 -12.68 -5.81
C LEU A 133 -7.72 -13.71 -4.91
N TYR A 134 -7.67 -14.95 -5.34
CA TYR A 134 -6.87 -16.01 -4.75
C TYR A 134 -5.54 -16.13 -5.53
N PHE A 135 -4.46 -15.64 -4.94
CA PHE A 135 -3.19 -15.50 -5.65
C PHE A 135 -2.31 -16.71 -5.42
N THR A 136 -2.00 -17.41 -6.50
CA THR A 136 -1.07 -18.54 -6.53
C THR A 136 0.39 -18.09 -6.58
N LYS A 137 1.32 -19.03 -6.37
CA LYS A 137 2.76 -18.81 -6.42
C LYS A 137 3.18 -18.14 -7.73
N GLU A 138 2.71 -18.64 -8.85
CA GLU A 138 3.02 -18.15 -10.20
C GLU A 138 2.58 -16.69 -10.38
N ARG A 139 1.38 -16.38 -9.91
CA ARG A 139 0.84 -15.01 -9.98
C ARG A 139 1.63 -14.03 -9.10
N LEU A 140 2.05 -14.49 -7.92
CA LEU A 140 2.87 -13.69 -7.01
C LEU A 140 4.29 -13.44 -7.57
N LEU A 141 4.88 -14.42 -8.23
CA LEU A 141 6.15 -14.27 -8.94
C LEU A 141 6.03 -13.33 -10.15
N SER A 142 4.94 -13.46 -10.93
CA SER A 142 4.64 -12.55 -12.04
C SER A 142 4.45 -11.11 -11.57
N ASN A 143 3.88 -10.89 -10.38
CA ASN A 143 3.77 -9.55 -9.79
C ASN A 143 5.15 -8.93 -9.50
N TRP A 144 6.11 -9.75 -9.03
CA TRP A 144 7.48 -9.30 -8.87
C TRP A 144 8.09 -8.87 -10.20
N ASP A 145 8.01 -9.75 -11.19
CA ASP A 145 8.58 -9.51 -12.51
C ASP A 145 7.99 -8.24 -13.16
N ARG A 146 6.70 -7.99 -12.95
CA ARG A 146 5.96 -6.87 -13.55
C ARG A 146 6.16 -5.53 -12.84
N PHE A 147 6.21 -5.51 -11.51
CA PHE A 147 6.13 -4.26 -10.75
C PHE A 147 7.41 -3.89 -10.02
N MET A 148 8.27 -4.88 -9.69
CA MET A 148 9.39 -4.71 -8.77
C MET A 148 10.73 -5.20 -9.33
N SER A 149 10.79 -5.71 -10.56
CA SER A 149 12.05 -6.19 -11.14
C SER A 149 13.06 -5.05 -11.38
N GLY A 150 14.36 -5.37 -11.25
CA GLY A 150 15.46 -4.43 -11.49
C GLY A 150 15.66 -3.41 -10.37
N GLU A 151 15.96 -2.17 -10.75
CA GLU A 151 16.34 -1.07 -9.83
C GLU A 151 15.29 -0.80 -8.74
N LYS A 152 14.00 -0.91 -9.07
CA LYS A 152 12.90 -0.70 -8.11
C LYS A 152 12.95 -1.70 -6.95
N GLY A 153 13.23 -2.95 -7.25
CA GLY A 153 13.35 -3.98 -6.22
C GLY A 153 14.54 -3.75 -5.31
N GLU A 154 15.69 -3.35 -5.86
CA GLU A 154 16.86 -3.00 -5.07
C GLU A 154 16.63 -1.77 -4.19
N GLU A 155 16.00 -0.74 -4.74
CA GLU A 155 15.62 0.47 -4.00
C GLU A 155 14.65 0.14 -2.85
N TYR A 156 13.65 -0.72 -3.10
CA TYR A 156 12.72 -1.20 -2.09
C TYR A 156 13.48 -1.85 -0.92
N PHE A 157 14.42 -2.76 -1.19
CA PHE A 157 15.19 -3.40 -0.13
C PHE A 157 16.11 -2.45 0.62
N LYS A 158 16.71 -1.48 -0.05
CA LYS A 158 17.53 -0.44 0.61
C LYS A 158 16.71 0.43 1.54
N LYS A 159 15.52 0.85 1.13
CA LYS A 159 14.66 1.75 1.89
C LYS A 159 13.88 1.03 2.98
N PHE A 160 13.24 -0.09 2.67
CA PHE A 160 12.36 -0.80 3.60
C PHE A 160 13.13 -1.46 4.76
N TRP A 161 14.26 -2.08 4.47
CA TRP A 161 15.02 -2.84 5.48
C TRP A 161 16.08 -2.03 6.22
N ARG A 162 16.43 -0.89 5.73
CA ARG A 162 17.35 0.06 6.36
C ARG A 162 16.86 1.50 6.17
N PRO A 163 15.68 1.85 6.70
CA PRO A 163 15.26 3.23 6.63
C PRO A 163 16.25 4.08 7.42
N LYS A 164 16.99 4.94 6.74
CA LYS A 164 17.71 6.00 7.41
C LYS A 164 16.69 6.94 8.03
N THR A 165 16.92 7.37 9.26
CA THR A 165 16.05 8.35 9.95
C THR A 165 15.85 9.64 9.14
N GLU A 166 16.80 9.97 8.27
CA GLU A 166 16.77 11.09 7.33
C GLU A 166 15.69 10.95 6.24
N ASP A 167 15.41 9.73 5.77
CA ASP A 167 14.39 9.48 4.74
C ASP A 167 12.96 9.71 5.27
N TYR A 168 12.74 9.50 6.55
CA TYR A 168 11.47 9.78 7.22
C TYR A 168 11.19 11.28 7.42
N THR A 169 12.23 12.09 7.56
CA THR A 169 12.08 13.54 7.76
C THR A 169 11.84 14.30 6.46
N GLY A 170 12.34 13.79 5.31
CA GLY A 170 12.14 14.38 3.98
C GLY A 170 10.68 14.37 3.54
N ASP A 171 10.00 13.25 3.71
CA ASP A 171 8.62 13.07 3.25
C ASP A 171 7.60 13.90 4.06
N ARG A 172 7.82 14.08 5.37
CA ARG A 172 6.97 14.97 6.18
C ARG A 172 7.08 16.44 5.77
N ARG A 173 8.24 16.89 5.31
CA ARG A 173 8.44 18.28 4.85
C ARG A 173 7.72 18.53 3.53
N GLN A 174 7.73 17.59 2.61
CA GLN A 174 7.00 17.71 1.35
C GLN A 174 5.48 17.81 1.56
N ILE A 175 4.92 17.01 2.48
CA ILE A 175 3.49 17.06 2.82
C ILE A 175 3.10 18.40 3.45
N THR A 176 3.98 19.02 4.24
CA THR A 176 3.72 20.32 4.86
C THR A 176 3.87 21.49 3.90
N ASP A 177 4.80 21.41 2.94
CA ASP A 177 4.98 22.45 1.93
C ASP A 177 3.86 22.43 0.89
N ASP A 178 3.38 21.27 0.46
CA ASP A 178 2.19 21.15 -0.39
C ASP A 178 0.92 21.72 0.27
N ARG A 179 0.83 21.73 1.61
CA ARG A 179 -0.27 22.39 2.33
C ARG A 179 -0.14 23.89 2.42
N LYS A 180 1.08 24.43 2.43
CA LYS A 180 1.34 25.88 2.49
C LYS A 180 1.19 26.57 1.15
N GLN A 181 1.34 25.82 0.04
CA GLN A 181 1.18 26.36 -1.32
C GLN A 181 -0.28 26.29 -1.81
N ARG A 182 -1.22 25.84 -1.00
CA ARG A 182 -2.67 25.79 -1.24
C ARG A 182 -3.42 26.75 -0.31
#